data_ecebc53bf89503adc9783ee172f561a9
#
_entry.id   ecebc53bf89503adc9783ee172f561a9
#
_cell.length_a   1.000
_cell.length_b   1.000
_cell.length_c   1.000
_cell.angle_alpha   90.00
_cell.angle_beta   90.00
_cell.angle_gamma   90.00
#
_symmetry.space_group_name_H-M   'P 1'
#
loop_
_entity.id
_entity.type
_entity.pdbx_description
1 polymer ?
#
loop_
_entity_poly.entity_id
_entity_poly.type
_entity_poly.pdbx_seq_one_letter_code
_entity_poly.pdbx_strand_id
1 'polypeptide(L)'
;MKQFFKNVAATIVGIFGFGIIMVILAVITLIGMICNSSKTPSLKDNSVMVMKLQGQISDQANDDWLGQLTGNQYNNLGMNNILSAIKKAKQEDKVKGIYLETGILSTDYATLQEIRNALADFKKSGKWIIAYGDAMTQGGYYLASVANKIYVNPEGSVDWHGIASQTQYIKDVAAKFGVHFTIVKVGKYKSFTEMYTEDKMSDANREQVTRYIGGLWNQILADVSKSRNISKDSLNRYADGLMAFDDTKLLKSRKMVDGFCYYDEIRDVIKKQLGLKTDEKICQVSMSDVNAAVDDSNLLGDQIAVYYCQGEIVRVATPGAFGSEQQIVSNDVIQDLQDLGNDKNIKAVVLRINSGGGDAYASEQIWRAVSQLNKKKPVVVSMGGMAASGAYYMSMGASYIMAQPTTLTGSIGIFGALPDISDLMTKKLGFKYDEVKTNRNSAYGSAGSARPWSAEEIGHLQAYVNRGYGLFRQRVADGRKMKTEEVEKIAQGRVWLGTDAKSIKLIDGFGSFDDAVAKAAQLAKISDYGTTEYPMPADWIDQLLDGLSGSGGNYLDEQLRLTLGDLYQPFMMIRNIKEKEPVQAAMPFVLNIH
;
A
#
# COMPACT_ATOMS: atom_id res chain seq x y z
N MET A 1 -33.18 -46.62 32.50
CA MET A 1 -32.92 -45.17 32.39
C MET A 1 -31.60 -44.73 33.02
N LYS A 2 -31.29 -45.01 34.29
CA LYS A 2 -30.00 -44.59 34.90
C LYS A 2 -28.74 -45.05 34.15
N GLN A 3 -28.74 -46.29 33.62
CA GLN A 3 -27.59 -46.82 32.86
C GLN A 3 -27.43 -46.16 31.50
N PHE A 4 -28.52 -45.81 30.82
CA PHE A 4 -28.53 -45.11 29.57
C PHE A 4 -27.90 -43.71 29.71
N PHE A 5 -28.32 -42.94 30.71
CA PHE A 5 -27.75 -41.62 30.97
C PHE A 5 -26.26 -41.65 31.38
N LYS A 6 -25.84 -42.70 32.11
CA LYS A 6 -24.42 -42.94 32.43
C LYS A 6 -23.58 -43.16 31.15
N ASN A 7 -24.09 -43.99 30.24
CA ASN A 7 -23.38 -44.26 28.99
C ASN A 7 -23.32 -43.00 28.07
N VAL A 8 -24.42 -42.24 27.97
CA VAL A 8 -24.43 -40.98 27.22
C VAL A 8 -23.44 -39.98 27.82
N ALA A 9 -23.41 -39.80 29.14
CA ALA A 9 -22.46 -38.93 29.81
C ALA A 9 -21.01 -39.40 29.60
N ALA A 10 -20.73 -40.71 29.67
CA ALA A 10 -19.40 -41.24 29.42
C ALA A 10 -18.96 -41.03 27.96
N THR A 11 -19.87 -41.16 26.99
CA THR A 11 -19.57 -40.88 25.56
C THR A 11 -19.27 -39.40 25.32
N ILE A 12 -20.06 -38.50 25.92
CA ILE A 12 -19.82 -37.04 25.82
C ILE A 12 -18.45 -36.70 26.42
N VAL A 13 -18.13 -37.19 27.62
CA VAL A 13 -16.81 -36.96 28.24
C VAL A 13 -15.68 -37.56 27.39
N GLY A 14 -15.92 -38.74 26.78
CA GLY A 14 -14.95 -39.37 25.87
C GLY A 14 -14.69 -38.52 24.60
N ILE A 15 -15.74 -37.95 23.99
CA ILE A 15 -15.62 -37.08 22.82
C ILE A 15 -14.88 -35.78 23.19
N PHE A 16 -15.22 -35.16 24.33
CA PHE A 16 -14.51 -33.98 24.82
C PHE A 16 -13.04 -34.29 25.16
N GLY A 17 -12.78 -35.42 25.83
CA GLY A 17 -11.41 -35.85 26.13
C GLY A 17 -10.60 -36.13 24.87
N PHE A 18 -11.18 -36.78 23.86
CA PHE A 18 -10.54 -36.98 22.56
C PHE A 18 -10.28 -35.65 21.83
N GLY A 19 -11.23 -34.72 21.84
CA GLY A 19 -11.07 -33.40 21.28
C GLY A 19 -9.88 -32.62 21.92
N ILE A 20 -9.78 -32.65 23.25
CA ILE A 20 -8.68 -32.04 23.98
C ILE A 20 -7.32 -32.67 23.60
N ILE A 21 -7.26 -34.00 23.53
CA ILE A 21 -6.04 -34.74 23.12
C ILE A 21 -5.63 -34.34 21.69
N MET A 22 -6.59 -34.24 20.76
CA MET A 22 -6.31 -33.84 19.39
C MET A 22 -5.79 -32.39 19.31
N VAL A 23 -6.34 -31.47 20.10
CA VAL A 23 -5.85 -30.10 20.20
C VAL A 23 -4.41 -30.05 20.77
N ILE A 24 -4.14 -30.84 21.82
CA ILE A 24 -2.79 -30.92 22.41
C ILE A 24 -1.79 -31.50 21.40
N LEU A 25 -2.16 -32.53 20.65
CA LEU A 25 -1.31 -33.11 19.60
C LEU A 25 -1.08 -32.12 18.46
N ALA A 26 -2.09 -31.37 18.05
CA ALA A 26 -1.97 -30.32 17.05
C ALA A 26 -1.00 -29.22 17.52
N VAL A 27 -1.12 -28.77 18.77
CA VAL A 27 -0.22 -27.77 19.38
C VAL A 27 1.21 -28.30 19.48
N ILE A 28 1.43 -29.54 19.92
CA ILE A 28 2.77 -30.16 20.00
C ILE A 28 3.36 -30.29 18.59
N THR A 29 2.56 -30.67 17.59
CA THR A 29 3.02 -30.78 16.20
C THR A 29 3.40 -29.38 15.66
N LEU A 30 2.60 -28.37 15.95
CA LEU A 30 2.86 -26.98 15.59
C LEU A 30 4.15 -26.45 16.24
N ILE A 31 4.33 -26.67 17.54
CA ILE A 31 5.56 -26.33 18.27
C ILE A 31 6.75 -27.07 17.68
N GLY A 32 6.60 -28.34 17.34
CA GLY A 32 7.63 -29.15 16.70
C GLY A 32 8.04 -28.61 15.32
N MET A 33 7.08 -28.13 14.52
CA MET A 33 7.36 -27.47 13.25
C MET A 33 8.09 -26.14 13.45
N ILE A 34 7.67 -25.31 14.41
CA ILE A 34 8.29 -24.03 14.74
C ILE A 34 9.72 -24.24 15.24
N CYS A 35 9.96 -25.19 16.14
CA CYS A 35 11.32 -25.51 16.64
C CYS A 35 12.23 -26.10 15.56
N ASN A 36 11.68 -26.76 14.54
CA ASN A 36 12.47 -27.29 13.43
C ASN A 36 12.78 -26.24 12.35
N SER A 37 11.98 -25.17 12.27
CA SER A 37 12.23 -24.02 11.38
C SER A 37 13.31 -23.05 11.91
N SER A 38 13.72 -23.18 13.17
CA SER A 38 14.69 -22.31 13.83
C SER A 38 16.17 -22.59 13.50
N LYS A 39 16.47 -23.51 12.57
CA LYS A 39 17.83 -23.67 12.08
C LYS A 39 18.13 -22.55 11.09
N THR A 40 19.02 -21.62 11.48
CA THR A 40 19.54 -20.60 10.56
C THR A 40 20.05 -21.28 9.29
N PRO A 41 19.48 -21.00 8.12
CA PRO A 41 19.91 -21.63 6.88
C PRO A 41 21.36 -21.25 6.59
N SER A 42 22.19 -22.23 6.30
CA SER A 42 23.59 -21.98 5.96
C SER A 42 23.71 -21.81 4.46
N LEU A 43 24.12 -20.61 4.04
CA LEU A 43 24.40 -20.32 2.63
C LEU A 43 25.67 -21.09 2.19
N LYS A 44 25.56 -21.72 1.02
CA LYS A 44 26.68 -22.45 0.37
C LYS A 44 27.33 -21.57 -0.68
N ASP A 45 28.57 -21.86 -0.99
CA ASP A 45 29.28 -21.21 -2.10
C ASP A 45 28.52 -21.40 -3.42
N ASN A 46 28.58 -20.41 -4.29
CA ASN A 46 27.88 -20.38 -5.57
C ASN A 46 26.36 -20.42 -5.44
N SER A 47 25.79 -19.92 -4.34
CA SER A 47 24.33 -19.77 -4.18
C SER A 47 23.77 -18.74 -5.16
N VAL A 48 22.55 -19.00 -5.62
CA VAL A 48 21.74 -18.08 -6.41
C VAL A 48 20.47 -17.75 -5.63
N MET A 49 20.24 -16.47 -5.34
CA MET A 49 18.99 -16.05 -4.72
C MET A 49 17.85 -16.11 -5.74
N VAL A 50 16.85 -16.92 -5.45
CA VAL A 50 15.62 -17.01 -6.24
C VAL A 50 14.63 -15.98 -5.69
N MET A 51 14.28 -15.02 -6.52
CA MET A 51 13.41 -13.92 -6.20
C MET A 51 12.14 -14.03 -7.04
N LYS A 52 11.11 -14.66 -6.47
CA LYS A 52 9.81 -14.78 -7.11
C LYS A 52 8.91 -13.63 -6.68
N LEU A 53 8.60 -12.74 -7.61
CA LEU A 53 7.75 -11.59 -7.36
C LEU A 53 6.41 -11.79 -8.06
N GLN A 54 5.39 -12.14 -7.28
CA GLN A 54 4.01 -12.27 -7.75
C GLN A 54 3.05 -12.00 -6.59
N GLY A 55 1.85 -11.52 -6.90
CA GLY A 55 0.85 -11.13 -5.91
C GLY A 55 0.97 -9.68 -5.48
N GLN A 56 0.50 -9.36 -4.30
CA GLN A 56 0.53 -8.01 -3.75
C GLN A 56 1.86 -7.72 -3.07
N ILE A 57 2.42 -6.53 -3.31
CA ILE A 57 3.56 -6.02 -2.56
C ILE A 57 3.08 -4.81 -1.75
N SER A 58 3.17 -4.91 -0.43
CA SER A 58 2.91 -3.83 0.53
C SER A 58 4.22 -3.39 1.20
N ASP A 59 4.21 -2.25 1.89
CA ASP A 59 5.42 -1.75 2.57
C ASP A 59 5.94 -2.74 3.61
N GLN A 60 5.04 -3.34 4.42
CA GLN A 60 5.32 -4.37 5.38
C GLN A 60 4.55 -5.65 5.02
N ALA A 61 5.16 -6.82 5.19
CA ALA A 61 4.47 -8.08 5.00
C ALA A 61 3.36 -8.25 6.05
N ASN A 62 2.18 -8.67 5.63
CA ASN A 62 1.20 -9.24 6.53
C ASN A 62 1.36 -10.75 6.47
N ASP A 63 1.78 -11.37 7.56
CA ASP A 63 1.84 -12.82 7.69
C ASP A 63 0.41 -13.38 7.80
N ASP A 64 -0.22 -13.60 6.65
CA ASP A 64 -1.47 -14.37 6.58
C ASP A 64 -1.15 -15.88 6.61
N TRP A 65 -0.79 -16.38 7.80
CA TRP A 65 -0.49 -17.79 8.01
C TRP A 65 -1.71 -18.70 7.75
N LEU A 66 -2.93 -18.19 7.96
CA LEU A 66 -4.19 -18.89 7.66
C LEU A 66 -4.40 -19.01 6.16
N GLY A 67 -4.12 -17.97 5.38
CA GLY A 67 -4.14 -18.01 3.93
C GLY A 67 -3.10 -18.98 3.37
N GLN A 68 -1.92 -19.05 3.99
CA GLN A 68 -0.89 -20.04 3.63
C GLN A 68 -1.34 -21.48 3.91
N LEU A 69 -2.01 -21.74 5.04
CA LEU A 69 -2.54 -23.06 5.40
C LEU A 69 -3.75 -23.48 4.55
N THR A 70 -4.58 -22.54 4.14
CA THR A 70 -5.79 -22.81 3.33
C THR A 70 -5.51 -22.84 1.84
N GLY A 71 -4.24 -22.64 1.42
CA GLY A 71 -3.85 -22.64 0.02
C GLY A 71 -4.32 -21.39 -0.74
N ASN A 72 -4.69 -20.34 -0.03
CA ASN A 72 -5.00 -19.04 -0.62
C ASN A 72 -3.67 -18.38 -1.04
N GLN A 73 -3.29 -18.59 -2.32
CA GLN A 73 -1.96 -18.24 -2.85
C GLN A 73 -1.80 -16.75 -3.17
N TYR A 74 -2.50 -15.85 -2.50
CA TYR A 74 -2.17 -14.44 -2.57
C TYR A 74 -0.94 -14.19 -1.69
N ASN A 75 0.24 -14.35 -2.31
CA ASN A 75 1.49 -13.97 -1.66
C ASN A 75 1.45 -12.47 -1.37
N ASN A 76 1.35 -12.10 -0.10
CA ASN A 76 1.53 -10.73 0.33
C ASN A 76 2.99 -10.53 0.68
N LEU A 77 3.74 -9.92 -0.23
CA LEU A 77 5.17 -9.69 -0.08
C LEU A 77 5.41 -8.35 0.62
N GLY A 78 6.25 -8.33 1.64
CA GLY A 78 6.72 -7.07 2.22
C GLY A 78 7.88 -6.48 1.41
N MET A 79 7.75 -5.23 1.02
CA MET A 79 8.84 -4.50 0.37
C MET A 79 10.10 -4.46 1.26
N ASN A 80 9.92 -4.26 2.58
CA ASN A 80 10.99 -4.31 3.57
C ASN A 80 11.82 -5.60 3.46
N ASN A 81 11.15 -6.77 3.39
CA ASN A 81 11.80 -8.07 3.26
C ASN A 81 12.54 -8.24 1.92
N ILE A 82 11.94 -7.72 0.84
CA ILE A 82 12.54 -7.73 -0.50
C ILE A 82 13.82 -6.88 -0.52
N LEU A 83 13.76 -5.65 -0.01
CA LEU A 83 14.91 -4.74 0.03
C LEU A 83 16.03 -5.27 0.92
N SER A 84 15.68 -5.82 2.10
CA SER A 84 16.63 -6.49 3.01
C SER A 84 17.33 -7.65 2.31
N ALA A 85 16.60 -8.55 1.65
CA ALA A 85 17.17 -9.69 0.95
C ALA A 85 18.13 -9.27 -0.18
N ILE A 86 17.78 -8.24 -0.96
CA ILE A 86 18.65 -7.70 -2.01
C ILE A 86 19.94 -7.12 -1.42
N LYS A 87 19.82 -6.34 -0.33
CA LYS A 87 20.95 -5.70 0.36
C LYS A 87 21.89 -6.75 0.94
N LYS A 88 21.36 -7.75 1.66
CA LYS A 88 22.12 -8.86 2.23
C LYS A 88 22.77 -9.72 1.16
N ALA A 89 22.05 -10.06 0.08
CA ALA A 89 22.60 -10.79 -1.07
C ALA A 89 23.74 -10.01 -1.75
N LYS A 90 23.69 -8.67 -1.76
CA LYS A 90 24.78 -7.83 -2.29
C LYS A 90 26.07 -7.98 -1.47
N GLN A 91 25.94 -8.05 -0.15
CA GLN A 91 27.07 -8.12 0.80
C GLN A 91 27.62 -9.54 0.95
N GLU A 92 26.81 -10.58 0.83
CA GLU A 92 27.18 -11.97 1.07
C GLU A 92 27.89 -12.58 -0.14
N ASP A 93 29.20 -12.88 0.02
CA ASP A 93 30.06 -13.39 -1.06
C ASP A 93 29.63 -14.73 -1.62
N LYS A 94 28.94 -15.56 -0.85
CA LYS A 94 28.44 -16.87 -1.29
C LYS A 94 27.31 -16.75 -2.31
N VAL A 95 26.57 -15.63 -2.32
CA VAL A 95 25.55 -15.36 -3.30
C VAL A 95 26.17 -14.74 -4.55
N LYS A 96 26.10 -15.44 -5.68
CA LYS A 96 26.72 -15.02 -6.95
C LYS A 96 25.80 -14.22 -7.87
N GLY A 97 24.49 -14.38 -7.71
CA GLY A 97 23.51 -13.66 -8.53
C GLY A 97 22.09 -13.83 -8.04
N ILE A 98 21.20 -13.14 -8.71
CA ILE A 98 19.75 -13.21 -8.50
C ILE A 98 19.10 -13.83 -9.74
N TYR A 99 18.29 -14.85 -9.54
CA TYR A 99 17.29 -15.29 -10.50
C TYR A 99 15.96 -14.62 -10.17
N LEU A 100 15.58 -13.66 -11.00
CA LEU A 100 14.35 -12.88 -10.84
C LEU A 100 13.24 -13.48 -11.70
N GLU A 101 12.23 -14.03 -11.07
CA GLU A 101 11.02 -14.55 -11.71
C GLU A 101 9.88 -13.56 -11.45
N THR A 102 9.36 -12.92 -12.52
CA THR A 102 8.28 -11.94 -12.43
C THR A 102 6.97 -12.55 -12.91
N GLY A 103 5.96 -12.51 -12.01
CA GLY A 103 4.58 -12.87 -12.31
C GLY A 103 3.66 -11.65 -12.38
N ILE A 104 2.37 -11.87 -12.11
CA ILE A 104 1.39 -10.78 -11.98
C ILE A 104 1.64 -10.08 -10.65
N LEU A 105 1.92 -8.78 -10.71
CA LEU A 105 2.19 -7.94 -9.55
C LEU A 105 1.08 -6.91 -9.35
N SER A 106 0.67 -6.71 -8.10
CA SER A 106 -0.22 -5.64 -7.67
C SER A 106 0.51 -4.76 -6.67
N THR A 107 0.99 -3.60 -7.12
CA THR A 107 1.65 -2.59 -6.28
C THR A 107 1.78 -1.27 -7.05
N ASP A 108 2.19 -0.21 -6.36
CA ASP A 108 2.40 1.10 -6.96
C ASP A 108 3.79 1.24 -7.61
N TYR A 109 3.93 2.22 -8.50
CA TYR A 109 5.19 2.45 -9.23
C TYR A 109 6.33 2.98 -8.36
N ALA A 110 6.07 3.60 -7.22
CA ALA A 110 7.14 4.04 -6.33
C ALA A 110 7.77 2.84 -5.60
N THR A 111 6.95 1.89 -5.18
CA THR A 111 7.42 0.59 -4.65
C THR A 111 8.24 -0.18 -5.69
N LEU A 112 7.73 -0.28 -6.93
CA LEU A 112 8.49 -0.88 -8.03
C LEU A 112 9.81 -0.15 -8.29
N GLN A 113 9.83 1.19 -8.22
CA GLN A 113 11.02 1.99 -8.41
C GLN A 113 12.06 1.76 -7.30
N GLU A 114 11.63 1.64 -6.05
CA GLU A 114 12.53 1.30 -4.93
C GLU A 114 13.18 -0.07 -5.12
N ILE A 115 12.38 -1.11 -5.41
CA ILE A 115 12.90 -2.46 -5.66
C ILE A 115 13.85 -2.47 -6.86
N ARG A 116 13.48 -1.80 -7.94
CA ARG A 116 14.31 -1.67 -9.14
C ARG A 116 15.64 -0.97 -8.85
N ASN A 117 15.62 0.09 -8.05
CA ASN A 117 16.83 0.81 -7.65
C ASN A 117 17.74 -0.07 -6.79
N ALA A 118 17.19 -0.86 -5.87
CA ALA A 118 17.93 -1.85 -5.07
C ALA A 118 18.58 -2.92 -5.96
N LEU A 119 17.85 -3.45 -6.95
CA LEU A 119 18.39 -4.38 -7.95
C LEU A 119 19.53 -3.74 -8.78
N ALA A 120 19.36 -2.48 -9.18
CA ALA A 120 20.41 -1.75 -9.90
C ALA A 120 21.65 -1.52 -9.03
N ASP A 121 21.47 -1.28 -7.74
CA ASP A 121 22.55 -1.15 -6.77
C ASP A 121 23.22 -2.49 -6.48
N PHE A 122 22.46 -3.59 -6.40
CA PHE A 122 23.00 -4.95 -6.32
C PHE A 122 23.99 -5.23 -7.46
N LYS A 123 23.69 -4.85 -8.69
CA LYS A 123 24.58 -5.04 -9.86
C LYS A 123 25.92 -4.33 -9.73
N LYS A 124 26.00 -3.25 -8.95
CA LYS A 124 27.29 -2.54 -8.72
C LYS A 124 28.30 -3.39 -7.96
N SER A 125 27.88 -4.46 -7.27
CA SER A 125 28.78 -5.44 -6.66
C SER A 125 29.47 -6.37 -7.69
N GLY A 126 29.14 -6.27 -8.97
CA GLY A 126 29.64 -7.17 -10.02
C GLY A 126 28.84 -8.47 -10.14
N LYS A 127 27.87 -8.71 -9.28
CA LYS A 127 26.99 -9.88 -9.33
C LYS A 127 25.92 -9.70 -10.41
N TRP A 128 25.42 -10.81 -10.95
CA TRP A 128 24.49 -10.81 -12.07
C TRP A 128 23.03 -10.98 -11.64
N ILE A 129 22.12 -10.48 -12.50
CA ILE A 129 20.68 -10.72 -12.42
C ILE A 129 20.23 -11.34 -13.75
N ILE A 130 19.58 -12.50 -13.68
CA ILE A 130 18.88 -13.13 -14.81
C ILE A 130 17.40 -13.08 -14.49
N ALA A 131 16.61 -12.46 -15.39
CA ALA A 131 15.16 -12.39 -15.27
C ALA A 131 14.49 -13.37 -16.21
N TYR A 132 13.39 -13.96 -15.75
CA TYR A 132 12.51 -14.83 -16.53
C TYR A 132 11.03 -14.56 -16.24
N GLY A 133 10.19 -14.74 -17.24
CA GLY A 133 8.74 -14.77 -17.08
C GLY A 133 8.05 -15.44 -18.27
N ASP A 134 6.98 -16.18 -18.01
CA ASP A 134 6.11 -16.70 -19.07
C ASP A 134 5.27 -15.58 -19.67
N ALA A 135 4.68 -14.75 -18.80
CA ALA A 135 3.99 -13.52 -19.18
C ALA A 135 4.40 -12.43 -18.19
N MET A 136 5.09 -11.42 -18.67
CA MET A 136 5.51 -10.28 -17.84
C MET A 136 4.49 -9.16 -17.95
N THR A 137 3.89 -8.77 -16.81
CA THR A 137 3.13 -7.51 -16.74
C THR A 137 4.06 -6.31 -16.92
N GLN A 138 3.53 -5.14 -17.25
CA GLN A 138 4.32 -3.91 -17.40
C GLN A 138 5.17 -3.61 -16.14
N GLY A 139 4.61 -3.78 -14.94
CA GLY A 139 5.35 -3.65 -13.67
C GLY A 139 6.44 -4.70 -13.51
N GLY A 140 6.15 -5.97 -13.83
CA GLY A 140 7.12 -7.06 -13.84
C GLY A 140 8.26 -6.83 -14.82
N TYR A 141 7.95 -6.36 -16.03
CA TYR A 141 8.96 -6.00 -17.01
C TYR A 141 9.80 -4.79 -16.58
N TYR A 142 9.19 -3.80 -15.93
CA TYR A 142 9.92 -2.65 -15.38
C TYR A 142 11.01 -3.10 -14.40
N LEU A 143 10.72 -4.06 -13.52
CA LEU A 143 11.72 -4.68 -12.64
C LEU A 143 12.74 -5.51 -13.44
N ALA A 144 12.28 -6.38 -14.34
CA ALA A 144 13.15 -7.24 -15.16
C ALA A 144 14.10 -6.43 -16.04
N SER A 145 13.69 -5.21 -16.45
CA SER A 145 14.48 -4.37 -17.37
C SER A 145 15.87 -3.97 -16.82
N VAL A 146 16.11 -4.09 -15.51
CA VAL A 146 17.42 -3.83 -14.90
C VAL A 146 18.36 -5.04 -15.00
N ALA A 147 17.84 -6.24 -15.29
CA ALA A 147 18.63 -7.47 -15.32
C ALA A 147 19.77 -7.44 -16.37
N ASN A 148 20.76 -8.30 -16.18
CA ASN A 148 21.83 -8.49 -17.17
C ASN A 148 21.31 -9.22 -18.40
N LYS A 149 20.38 -10.17 -18.19
CA LYS A 149 19.71 -10.95 -19.22
C LYS A 149 18.22 -11.12 -18.88
N ILE A 150 17.37 -11.00 -19.88
CA ILE A 150 15.92 -11.21 -19.77
C ILE A 150 15.55 -12.31 -20.75
N TYR A 151 14.90 -13.35 -20.22
CA TYR A 151 14.36 -14.45 -21.00
C TYR A 151 12.85 -14.51 -20.85
N VAL A 152 12.17 -14.84 -21.91
CA VAL A 152 10.72 -15.05 -21.93
C VAL A 152 10.43 -16.41 -22.59
N ASN A 153 9.36 -17.04 -22.17
CA ASN A 153 8.86 -18.25 -22.82
C ASN A 153 8.64 -18.00 -24.31
N PRO A 154 9.00 -18.93 -25.25
CA PRO A 154 8.79 -18.76 -26.68
C PRO A 154 7.35 -18.41 -27.07
N GLU A 155 6.35 -18.89 -26.31
CA GLU A 155 4.93 -18.60 -26.49
C GLU A 155 4.41 -17.59 -25.44
N GLY A 156 5.31 -16.91 -24.76
CA GLY A 156 5.01 -15.96 -23.69
C GLY A 156 4.71 -14.56 -24.21
N SER A 157 4.63 -13.60 -23.29
CA SER A 157 4.35 -12.21 -23.64
C SER A 157 5.04 -11.22 -22.72
N VAL A 158 5.21 -9.99 -23.20
CA VAL A 158 5.57 -8.83 -22.38
C VAL A 158 4.48 -7.77 -22.58
N ASP A 159 3.78 -7.46 -21.52
CA ASP A 159 2.80 -6.38 -21.53
C ASP A 159 3.52 -5.03 -21.42
N TRP A 160 3.24 -4.15 -22.37
CA TRP A 160 3.83 -2.81 -22.45
C TRP A 160 2.86 -1.88 -23.17
N HIS A 161 2.01 -1.16 -22.41
CA HIS A 161 0.87 -0.42 -22.95
C HIS A 161 0.73 1.02 -22.46
N GLY A 162 1.60 1.48 -21.53
CA GLY A 162 1.51 2.82 -20.95
C GLY A 162 0.67 2.87 -19.68
N ILE A 163 0.21 4.08 -19.32
CA ILE A 163 -0.61 4.30 -18.12
C ILE A 163 -1.89 5.02 -18.51
N ALA A 164 -3.01 4.46 -18.08
CA ALA A 164 -4.32 5.09 -18.20
C ALA A 164 -4.91 5.39 -16.81
N SER A 165 -5.73 6.41 -16.72
CA SER A 165 -6.59 6.69 -15.56
C SER A 165 -8.03 6.74 -16.02
N GLN A 166 -8.84 5.81 -15.56
CA GLN A 166 -10.27 5.74 -15.84
C GLN A 166 -11.05 5.92 -14.55
N THR A 167 -11.83 7.00 -14.47
CA THR A 167 -12.66 7.30 -13.31
C THR A 167 -14.10 6.93 -13.60
N GLN A 168 -14.70 6.16 -12.69
CA GLN A 168 -16.13 5.83 -12.75
C GLN A 168 -16.94 6.92 -12.06
N TYR A 169 -18.03 7.35 -12.70
CA TYR A 169 -18.98 8.35 -12.19
C TYR A 169 -20.29 7.66 -11.83
N ILE A 170 -20.75 7.87 -10.60
CA ILE A 170 -21.92 7.14 -10.05
C ILE A 170 -23.14 8.01 -9.81
N LYS A 171 -23.10 9.29 -10.16
CA LYS A 171 -24.19 10.27 -9.98
C LYS A 171 -25.54 9.74 -10.47
N ASP A 172 -25.60 9.31 -11.74
CA ASP A 172 -26.86 8.88 -12.35
C ASP A 172 -27.33 7.52 -11.80
N VAL A 173 -26.40 6.63 -11.50
CA VAL A 173 -26.72 5.35 -10.86
C VAL A 173 -27.30 5.60 -9.46
N ALA A 174 -26.68 6.45 -8.66
CA ALA A 174 -27.17 6.81 -7.33
C ALA A 174 -28.57 7.46 -7.39
N ALA A 175 -28.77 8.40 -8.33
CA ALA A 175 -30.05 9.07 -8.54
C ALA A 175 -31.20 8.10 -8.90
N LYS A 176 -30.94 7.04 -9.67
CA LYS A 176 -31.93 5.99 -9.96
C LYS A 176 -32.47 5.33 -8.69
N PHE A 177 -31.62 5.19 -7.67
CA PHE A 177 -31.99 4.65 -6.36
C PHE A 177 -32.54 5.72 -5.40
N GLY A 178 -32.60 6.99 -5.80
CA GLY A 178 -33.03 8.08 -4.93
C GLY A 178 -31.95 8.49 -3.93
N VAL A 179 -30.69 8.30 -4.29
CA VAL A 179 -29.52 8.73 -3.52
C VAL A 179 -28.86 9.90 -4.23
N HIS A 180 -28.64 10.99 -3.50
CA HIS A 180 -27.99 12.20 -3.98
C HIS A 180 -26.81 12.53 -3.07
N PHE A 181 -25.89 13.40 -3.52
CA PHE A 181 -24.75 13.80 -2.72
C PHE A 181 -24.66 15.32 -2.64
N THR A 182 -24.59 15.83 -1.42
CA THR A 182 -24.28 17.24 -1.17
C THR A 182 -22.79 17.36 -0.87
N ILE A 183 -22.07 18.16 -1.66
CA ILE A 183 -20.62 18.32 -1.55
C ILE A 183 -20.32 19.70 -0.96
N VAL A 184 -19.48 19.71 0.07
CA VAL A 184 -18.81 20.89 0.61
C VAL A 184 -17.30 20.72 0.44
N LYS A 185 -16.65 21.62 -0.28
CA LYS A 185 -15.21 21.47 -0.57
C LYS A 185 -14.50 22.80 -0.71
N VAL A 186 -13.18 22.79 -0.59
CA VAL A 186 -12.31 23.92 -0.94
C VAL A 186 -11.23 23.44 -1.90
N GLY A 187 -11.03 24.23 -2.96
CA GLY A 187 -10.02 24.00 -3.96
C GLY A 187 -10.54 23.31 -5.23
N LYS A 188 -10.13 23.85 -6.38
CA LYS A 188 -10.59 23.42 -7.70
C LYS A 188 -10.05 22.04 -8.13
N TYR A 189 -8.96 21.58 -7.51
CA TYR A 189 -8.33 20.29 -7.80
C TYR A 189 -8.76 19.17 -6.82
N LYS A 190 -9.59 19.47 -5.79
CA LYS A 190 -10.12 18.44 -4.89
C LYS A 190 -11.25 17.68 -5.59
N SER A 191 -10.89 16.82 -6.53
CA SER A 191 -11.77 16.22 -7.52
C SER A 191 -12.34 14.84 -7.14
N PHE A 192 -11.97 14.28 -5.97
CA PHE A 192 -12.55 13.02 -5.48
C PHE A 192 -14.08 13.03 -5.49
N THR A 193 -14.67 14.18 -5.16
CA THR A 193 -16.10 14.34 -5.08
C THR A 193 -16.80 14.37 -6.44
N GLU A 194 -16.08 14.56 -7.54
CA GLU A 194 -16.65 14.62 -8.89
C GLU A 194 -17.33 13.32 -9.29
N MET A 195 -16.82 12.17 -8.80
CA MET A 195 -17.45 10.88 -9.06
C MET A 195 -18.91 10.79 -8.60
N TYR A 196 -19.29 11.60 -7.61
CA TYR A 196 -20.65 11.64 -7.04
C TYR A 196 -21.56 12.69 -7.68
N THR A 197 -21.00 13.72 -8.32
CA THR A 197 -21.76 14.91 -8.76
C THR A 197 -21.62 15.22 -10.24
N GLU A 198 -20.58 14.71 -10.89
CA GLU A 198 -20.30 14.99 -12.31
C GLU A 198 -20.49 13.74 -13.17
N ASP A 199 -20.47 13.93 -14.49
CA ASP A 199 -20.55 12.85 -15.48
C ASP A 199 -19.19 12.59 -16.17
N LYS A 200 -18.22 13.47 -15.93
CA LYS A 200 -16.86 13.43 -16.48
C LYS A 200 -15.91 14.27 -15.63
N MET A 201 -14.61 14.09 -15.85
CA MET A 201 -13.58 14.93 -15.22
C MET A 201 -13.79 16.40 -15.56
N SER A 202 -13.68 17.27 -14.55
CA SER A 202 -13.50 18.70 -14.77
C SER A 202 -12.17 18.99 -15.47
N ASP A 203 -12.02 20.18 -16.07
CA ASP A 203 -10.78 20.59 -16.74
C ASP A 203 -9.60 20.59 -15.75
N ALA A 204 -9.81 21.05 -14.51
CA ALA A 204 -8.79 21.04 -13.47
C ALA A 204 -8.37 19.61 -13.08
N ASN A 205 -9.33 18.69 -12.98
CA ASN A 205 -9.03 17.29 -12.72
C ASN A 205 -8.28 16.66 -13.89
N ARG A 206 -8.73 16.88 -15.11
CA ARG A 206 -8.06 16.39 -16.32
C ARG A 206 -6.62 16.91 -16.42
N GLU A 207 -6.39 18.19 -16.13
CA GLU A 207 -5.05 18.80 -16.10
C GLU A 207 -4.12 18.05 -15.13
N GLN A 208 -4.55 17.86 -13.87
CA GLN A 208 -3.69 17.21 -12.87
C GLN A 208 -3.47 15.73 -13.18
N VAL A 209 -4.51 15.00 -13.63
CA VAL A 209 -4.40 13.58 -14.01
C VAL A 209 -3.41 13.42 -15.15
N THR A 210 -3.58 14.19 -16.23
CA THR A 210 -2.67 14.17 -17.39
C THR A 210 -1.21 14.42 -16.95
N ARG A 211 -0.99 15.37 -16.03
CA ARG A 211 0.36 15.71 -15.58
C ARG A 211 1.01 14.58 -14.80
N TYR A 212 0.30 13.97 -13.83
CA TYR A 212 0.96 12.95 -13.00
C TYR A 212 1.08 11.61 -13.73
N ILE A 213 0.08 11.14 -14.54
CA ILE A 213 0.25 9.89 -15.31
C ILE A 213 1.33 10.06 -16.38
N GLY A 214 1.40 11.21 -17.04
CA GLY A 214 2.45 11.53 -18.00
C GLY A 214 3.84 11.59 -17.34
N GLY A 215 3.93 12.13 -16.14
CA GLY A 215 5.17 12.15 -15.36
C GLY A 215 5.63 10.75 -14.93
N LEU A 216 4.69 9.92 -14.44
CA LEU A 216 4.95 8.50 -14.12
C LEU A 216 5.48 7.75 -15.34
N TRP A 217 4.78 7.86 -16.47
CA TRP A 217 5.17 7.20 -17.70
C TRP A 217 6.55 7.66 -18.20
N ASN A 218 6.81 8.96 -18.16
CA ASN A 218 8.12 9.51 -18.52
C ASN A 218 9.26 9.00 -17.66
N GLN A 219 9.03 8.75 -16.35
CA GLN A 219 10.02 8.16 -15.46
C GLN A 219 10.29 6.70 -15.84
N ILE A 220 9.25 5.91 -16.05
CA ILE A 220 9.36 4.51 -16.48
C ILE A 220 10.11 4.41 -17.81
N LEU A 221 9.74 5.24 -18.79
CA LEU A 221 10.45 5.31 -20.07
C LEU A 221 11.93 5.65 -19.90
N ALA A 222 12.27 6.60 -19.01
CA ALA A 222 13.65 6.98 -18.76
C ALA A 222 14.47 5.81 -18.21
N ASP A 223 13.91 5.10 -17.23
CA ASP A 223 14.57 3.99 -16.57
C ASP A 223 14.78 2.80 -17.50
N VAL A 224 13.75 2.41 -18.26
CA VAL A 224 13.83 1.31 -19.21
C VAL A 224 14.72 1.67 -20.41
N SER A 225 14.60 2.88 -20.94
CA SER A 225 15.45 3.40 -22.02
C SER A 225 16.93 3.27 -21.65
N LYS A 226 17.29 3.70 -20.44
CA LYS A 226 18.66 3.65 -19.94
C LYS A 226 19.17 2.22 -19.78
N SER A 227 18.36 1.32 -19.22
CA SER A 227 18.81 -0.05 -18.91
C SER A 227 18.81 -0.98 -20.14
N ARG A 228 17.90 -0.77 -21.09
CA ARG A 228 17.79 -1.60 -22.30
C ARG A 228 18.42 -0.97 -23.55
N ASN A 229 18.89 0.25 -23.44
CA ASN A 229 19.43 1.03 -24.56
C ASN A 229 18.42 1.11 -25.75
N ILE A 230 17.18 1.46 -25.42
CA ILE A 230 16.07 1.67 -26.35
C ILE A 230 15.61 3.11 -26.23
N SER A 231 15.39 3.83 -27.35
CA SER A 231 14.92 5.23 -27.28
C SER A 231 13.51 5.30 -26.66
N LYS A 232 13.23 6.40 -25.94
CA LYS A 232 11.90 6.65 -25.38
C LYS A 232 10.81 6.65 -26.47
N ASP A 233 11.10 7.20 -27.65
CA ASP A 233 10.17 7.21 -28.77
C ASP A 233 9.86 5.80 -29.28
N SER A 234 10.86 4.90 -29.27
CA SER A 234 10.62 3.50 -29.62
C SER A 234 9.77 2.80 -28.58
N LEU A 235 10.05 3.04 -27.28
CA LEU A 235 9.25 2.47 -26.19
C LEU A 235 7.80 2.97 -26.23
N ASN A 236 7.56 4.25 -26.58
CA ASN A 236 6.21 4.77 -26.78
C ASN A 236 5.50 4.09 -27.96
N ARG A 237 6.17 3.97 -29.12
CA ARG A 237 5.58 3.25 -30.28
C ARG A 237 5.25 1.78 -29.95
N TYR A 238 6.05 1.14 -29.10
CA TYR A 238 5.77 -0.24 -28.66
C TYR A 238 4.53 -0.27 -27.76
N ALA A 239 4.35 0.71 -26.89
CA ALA A 239 3.17 0.83 -26.03
C ALA A 239 1.90 1.08 -26.87
N ASP A 240 1.97 1.96 -27.87
CA ASP A 240 0.85 2.23 -28.80
C ASP A 240 0.46 1.00 -29.63
N GLY A 241 1.39 0.05 -29.83
CA GLY A 241 1.20 -1.13 -30.66
C GLY A 241 0.57 -2.33 -29.93
N LEU A 242 0.15 -2.23 -28.66
CA LEU A 242 -0.38 -3.35 -27.85
C LEU A 242 0.53 -4.59 -27.89
N MET A 243 1.78 -4.40 -27.51
CA MET A 243 2.86 -5.38 -27.64
C MET A 243 2.58 -6.74 -26.97
N ALA A 244 1.68 -6.81 -26.00
CA ALA A 244 1.27 -8.04 -25.34
C ALA A 244 0.69 -9.10 -26.30
N PHE A 245 0.18 -8.68 -27.47
CA PHE A 245 -0.42 -9.55 -28.48
C PHE A 245 0.47 -9.75 -29.72
N ASP A 246 1.68 -9.19 -29.71
CA ASP A 246 2.63 -9.33 -30.83
C ASP A 246 3.32 -10.71 -30.82
N ASP A 247 3.87 -11.12 -31.98
CA ASP A 247 4.78 -12.27 -32.06
C ASP A 247 5.98 -12.06 -31.11
N THR A 248 6.21 -13.03 -30.24
CA THR A 248 7.33 -12.99 -29.27
C THR A 248 8.68 -12.71 -29.90
N LYS A 249 8.91 -13.15 -31.15
CA LYS A 249 10.14 -12.87 -31.89
C LYS A 249 10.45 -11.39 -32.03
N LEU A 250 9.41 -10.54 -32.07
CA LEU A 250 9.56 -9.10 -32.13
C LEU A 250 10.17 -8.53 -30.83
N LEU A 251 9.94 -9.15 -29.67
CA LEU A 251 10.50 -8.71 -28.41
C LEU A 251 12.03 -8.66 -28.44
N LYS A 252 12.67 -9.66 -29.06
CA LYS A 252 14.12 -9.73 -29.22
C LYS A 252 14.64 -8.71 -30.22
N SER A 253 13.99 -8.57 -31.36
CA SER A 253 14.37 -7.57 -32.38
C SER A 253 14.20 -6.12 -31.86
N ARG A 254 13.22 -5.88 -30.99
CA ARG A 254 12.99 -4.62 -30.28
C ARG A 254 13.90 -4.43 -29.07
N LYS A 255 14.77 -5.39 -28.75
CA LYS A 255 15.69 -5.40 -27.58
C LYS A 255 14.95 -5.37 -26.23
N MET A 256 13.68 -5.72 -26.19
CA MET A 256 12.93 -5.85 -24.95
C MET A 256 13.44 -7.05 -24.14
N VAL A 257 13.79 -8.15 -24.80
CA VAL A 257 14.36 -9.36 -24.19
C VAL A 257 15.68 -9.76 -24.86
N ASP A 258 16.47 -10.59 -24.18
CA ASP A 258 17.76 -11.09 -24.69
C ASP A 258 17.63 -12.46 -25.35
N GLY A 259 16.60 -13.24 -24.99
CA GLY A 259 16.39 -14.57 -25.55
C GLY A 259 15.07 -15.19 -25.15
N PHE A 260 14.87 -16.37 -25.68
CA PHE A 260 13.71 -17.21 -25.38
C PHE A 260 14.19 -18.53 -24.80
N CYS A 261 13.49 -19.04 -23.81
CA CYS A 261 13.67 -20.39 -23.30
C CYS A 261 12.39 -20.84 -22.58
N TYR A 262 12.15 -22.14 -22.53
CA TYR A 262 11.12 -22.71 -21.68
C TYR A 262 11.55 -22.68 -20.22
N TYR A 263 10.59 -22.83 -19.31
CA TYR A 263 10.83 -22.75 -17.86
C TYR A 263 11.86 -23.77 -17.35
N ASP A 264 11.88 -24.96 -17.93
CA ASP A 264 12.87 -26.00 -17.58
C ASP A 264 14.28 -25.68 -18.09
N GLU A 265 14.40 -24.95 -19.21
CA GLU A 265 15.70 -24.59 -19.83
C GLU A 265 16.40 -23.44 -19.09
N ILE A 266 15.67 -22.59 -18.35
CA ILE A 266 16.28 -21.45 -17.64
C ILE A 266 17.38 -21.92 -16.65
N ARG A 267 17.26 -23.14 -16.12
CA ARG A 267 18.27 -23.74 -15.25
C ARG A 267 19.60 -23.90 -15.96
N ASP A 268 19.60 -24.26 -17.23
CA ASP A 268 20.82 -24.43 -18.01
C ASP A 268 21.49 -23.08 -18.31
N VAL A 269 20.70 -22.04 -18.53
CA VAL A 269 21.20 -20.66 -18.62
C VAL A 269 21.92 -20.25 -17.32
N ILE A 270 21.31 -20.54 -16.16
CA ILE A 270 21.90 -20.24 -14.84
C ILE A 270 23.16 -21.09 -14.60
N LYS A 271 23.15 -22.41 -14.91
CA LYS A 271 24.33 -23.28 -14.82
C LYS A 271 25.50 -22.74 -15.66
N LYS A 272 25.22 -22.36 -16.90
CA LYS A 272 26.23 -21.75 -17.78
C LYS A 272 26.81 -20.46 -17.19
N GLN A 273 25.96 -19.63 -16.57
CA GLN A 273 26.40 -18.39 -15.91
C GLN A 273 27.28 -18.65 -14.68
N LEU A 274 27.06 -19.77 -13.98
CA LEU A 274 27.86 -20.21 -12.81
C LEU A 274 29.09 -21.04 -13.21
N GLY A 275 29.25 -21.44 -14.48
CA GLY A 275 30.28 -22.35 -14.93
C GLY A 275 30.11 -23.81 -14.46
N LEU A 276 28.86 -24.20 -14.12
CA LEU A 276 28.53 -25.55 -13.68
C LEU A 276 28.31 -26.49 -14.87
N LYS A 277 28.59 -27.78 -14.63
CA LYS A 277 28.31 -28.86 -15.58
C LYS A 277 26.78 -29.15 -15.62
N THR A 278 26.34 -29.83 -16.66
CA THR A 278 24.90 -30.13 -16.87
C THR A 278 24.31 -31.00 -15.75
N ASP A 279 25.08 -31.90 -15.15
CA ASP A 279 24.66 -32.79 -14.07
C ASP A 279 24.79 -32.18 -12.67
N GLU A 280 25.48 -31.04 -12.53
CA GLU A 280 25.62 -30.35 -11.26
C GLU A 280 24.34 -29.60 -10.88
N LYS A 281 24.08 -29.54 -9.56
CA LYS A 281 22.88 -28.85 -9.01
C LYS A 281 23.23 -27.40 -8.71
N ILE A 282 22.28 -26.51 -9.06
CA ILE A 282 22.33 -25.12 -8.64
C ILE A 282 21.99 -25.03 -7.14
N CYS A 283 22.81 -24.37 -6.35
CA CYS A 283 22.48 -24.03 -4.98
C CYS A 283 21.51 -22.82 -4.99
N GLN A 284 20.22 -23.09 -4.87
CA GLN A 284 19.18 -22.07 -4.82
C GLN A 284 18.85 -21.73 -3.37
N VAL A 285 18.70 -20.44 -3.07
CA VAL A 285 18.28 -19.92 -1.78
C VAL A 285 17.13 -18.92 -1.98
N SER A 286 16.17 -18.93 -1.08
CA SER A 286 15.06 -17.98 -1.13
C SER A 286 15.46 -16.62 -0.55
N MET A 287 14.60 -15.60 -0.72
CA MET A 287 14.77 -14.30 -0.05
C MET A 287 14.74 -14.46 1.47
N SER A 288 13.87 -15.32 2.00
CA SER A 288 13.79 -15.59 3.44
C SER A 288 15.03 -16.28 3.98
N ASP A 289 15.62 -17.23 3.21
CA ASP A 289 16.89 -17.87 3.59
C ASP A 289 18.03 -16.86 3.68
N VAL A 290 18.11 -15.92 2.73
CA VAL A 290 19.13 -14.87 2.74
C VAL A 290 18.92 -13.92 3.91
N ASN A 291 17.67 -13.52 4.18
CA ASN A 291 17.34 -12.66 5.31
C ASN A 291 17.69 -13.32 6.66
N ALA A 292 17.47 -14.61 6.80
CA ALA A 292 17.74 -15.36 8.02
C ALA A 292 19.23 -15.72 8.19
N ALA A 293 19.95 -15.97 7.09
CA ALA A 293 21.35 -16.38 7.13
C ALA A 293 22.34 -15.24 7.40
N VAL A 294 21.98 -14.02 7.04
CA VAL A 294 22.80 -12.81 7.20
C VAL A 294 22.18 -11.96 8.30
N ASP A 295 22.69 -12.09 9.51
CA ASP A 295 22.26 -11.25 10.63
C ASP A 295 23.02 -9.92 10.57
N ASP A 296 22.27 -8.85 10.35
CA ASP A 296 22.75 -7.46 10.39
C ASP A 296 22.01 -6.65 11.47
N SER A 297 21.26 -7.35 12.36
CA SER A 297 20.49 -6.71 13.43
C SER A 297 21.36 -6.39 14.63
N ASN A 298 21.60 -5.10 14.90
CA ASN A 298 22.13 -4.63 16.17
C ASN A 298 20.99 -4.41 17.17
N LEU A 299 20.45 -5.51 17.73
CA LEU A 299 19.30 -5.46 18.64
C LEU A 299 19.61 -4.86 20.02
N LEU A 300 20.88 -4.80 20.40
CA LEU A 300 21.30 -4.35 21.75
C LEU A 300 21.78 -2.89 21.79
N GLY A 301 21.93 -2.25 20.62
CA GLY A 301 22.42 -0.88 20.49
C GLY A 301 21.29 0.15 20.38
N ASP A 302 21.68 1.34 19.95
CA ASP A 302 20.74 2.41 19.61
C ASP A 302 19.80 1.94 18.47
N GLN A 303 18.52 2.25 18.57
CA GLN A 303 17.50 1.82 17.62
C GLN A 303 16.87 2.98 16.86
N ILE A 304 16.56 2.75 15.60
CA ILE A 304 15.67 3.60 14.80
C ILE A 304 14.35 2.85 14.64
N ALA A 305 13.27 3.44 15.16
CA ALA A 305 11.94 2.88 14.94
C ALA A 305 11.46 3.18 13.52
N VAL A 306 10.97 2.17 12.83
CA VAL A 306 10.28 2.30 11.55
C VAL A 306 8.80 2.08 11.79
N TYR A 307 8.01 3.13 11.67
CA TYR A 307 6.56 3.08 11.90
C TYR A 307 5.83 3.14 10.57
N TYR A 308 5.11 2.06 10.24
CA TYR A 308 4.36 1.95 9.00
C TYR A 308 2.96 2.54 9.14
N CYS A 309 2.63 3.47 8.26
CA CYS A 309 1.33 4.13 8.15
C CYS A 309 0.73 3.81 6.77
N GLN A 310 -0.05 2.74 6.67
CA GLN A 310 -0.62 2.27 5.42
C GLN A 310 -2.15 2.26 5.47
N GLY A 311 -2.80 2.68 4.39
CA GLY A 311 -4.25 2.67 4.24
C GLY A 311 -4.94 3.98 4.59
N GLU A 312 -6.25 3.93 4.83
CA GLU A 312 -7.07 5.11 5.13
C GLU A 312 -6.87 5.60 6.57
N ILE A 313 -6.79 6.91 6.78
CA ILE A 313 -6.72 7.51 8.11
C ILE A 313 -8.12 7.57 8.70
N VAL A 314 -8.31 6.93 9.86
CA VAL A 314 -9.59 6.83 10.57
C VAL A 314 -9.45 7.20 12.04
N ARG A 315 -10.56 7.57 12.70
CA ARG A 315 -10.58 7.82 14.16
C ARG A 315 -10.62 6.53 14.96
N VAL A 316 -11.42 5.59 14.50
CA VAL A 316 -11.66 4.29 15.12
C VAL A 316 -11.59 3.25 14.02
N ALA A 317 -11.02 2.09 14.33
CA ALA A 317 -10.99 0.98 13.40
C ALA A 317 -12.42 0.62 12.95
N THR A 318 -12.63 0.59 11.65
CA THR A 318 -13.88 0.12 11.06
C THR A 318 -13.63 -1.25 10.46
N PRO A 319 -14.48 -2.25 10.71
CA PRO A 319 -14.36 -3.53 10.02
C PRO A 319 -14.41 -3.27 8.52
N GLY A 320 -13.34 -3.61 7.81
CA GLY A 320 -13.32 -3.53 6.35
C GLY A 320 -14.41 -4.42 5.78
N ALA A 321 -15.04 -4.00 4.70
CA ALA A 321 -16.06 -4.79 4.02
C ALA A 321 -15.52 -6.13 3.49
N PHE A 322 -14.19 -6.30 3.47
CA PHE A 322 -13.46 -7.41 2.86
C PHE A 322 -12.38 -8.04 3.76
N GLY A 323 -12.53 -7.98 5.08
CA GLY A 323 -11.43 -8.34 5.95
C GLY A 323 -10.40 -7.20 6.00
N SER A 324 -9.35 -7.36 6.76
CA SER A 324 -8.39 -6.35 7.17
C SER A 324 -7.82 -5.46 6.04
N GLU A 325 -8.58 -4.48 5.54
CA GLU A 325 -7.94 -3.33 4.89
C GLU A 325 -7.11 -2.62 5.96
N GLN A 326 -5.83 -2.43 5.69
CA GLN A 326 -4.96 -1.71 6.60
C GLN A 326 -5.48 -0.28 6.79
N GLN A 327 -5.58 0.15 8.04
CA GLN A 327 -6.06 1.46 8.43
C GLN A 327 -5.06 2.14 9.34
N ILE A 328 -4.96 3.46 9.22
CA ILE A 328 -4.18 4.30 10.11
C ILE A 328 -5.15 4.81 11.18
N VAL A 329 -5.25 4.06 12.28
CA VAL A 329 -6.15 4.40 13.40
C VAL A 329 -5.47 5.45 14.28
N SER A 330 -6.05 6.65 14.34
CA SER A 330 -5.38 7.80 14.96
C SER A 330 -5.01 7.60 16.45
N ASN A 331 -5.87 6.94 17.22
CA ASN A 331 -5.61 6.71 18.64
C ASN A 331 -4.40 5.78 18.85
N ASP A 332 -4.30 4.73 18.05
CA ASP A 332 -3.21 3.75 18.14
C ASP A 332 -1.88 4.41 17.75
N VAL A 333 -1.87 5.12 16.61
CA VAL A 333 -0.68 5.86 16.14
C VAL A 333 -0.22 6.88 17.19
N ILE A 334 -1.13 7.62 17.83
CA ILE A 334 -0.80 8.62 18.85
C ILE A 334 -0.15 7.95 20.06
N GLN A 335 -0.71 6.84 20.53
CA GLN A 335 -0.17 6.09 21.66
C GLN A 335 1.22 5.56 21.35
N ASP A 336 1.37 4.88 20.21
CA ASP A 336 2.65 4.32 19.77
C ASP A 336 3.74 5.39 19.64
N LEU A 337 3.42 6.54 19.02
CA LEU A 337 4.38 7.64 18.87
C LEU A 337 4.77 8.26 20.23
N GLN A 338 3.87 8.24 21.22
CA GLN A 338 4.18 8.67 22.58
C GLN A 338 5.14 7.69 23.26
N ASP A 339 4.89 6.40 23.11
CA ASP A 339 5.72 5.33 23.69
C ASP A 339 7.12 5.31 23.05
N LEU A 340 7.20 5.40 21.72
CA LEU A 340 8.47 5.60 21.00
C LEU A 340 9.21 6.86 21.47
N GLY A 341 8.48 7.92 21.78
CA GLY A 341 9.05 9.15 22.31
C GLY A 341 9.66 8.98 23.71
N ASN A 342 9.17 8.04 24.50
CA ASN A 342 9.60 7.79 25.88
C ASN A 342 10.66 6.66 25.97
N ASP A 343 10.73 5.76 24.97
CA ASP A 343 11.72 4.68 24.95
C ASP A 343 13.14 5.25 24.75
N LYS A 344 14.03 4.98 25.69
CA LYS A 344 15.41 5.48 25.67
C LYS A 344 16.28 4.82 24.61
N ASN A 345 15.93 3.62 24.15
CA ASN A 345 16.68 2.90 23.14
C ASN A 345 16.41 3.47 21.74
N ILE A 346 15.20 3.97 21.50
CA ILE A 346 14.83 4.61 20.23
C ILE A 346 15.46 6.01 20.16
N LYS A 347 16.27 6.26 19.15
CA LYS A 347 16.98 7.54 18.95
C LYS A 347 16.36 8.41 17.86
N ALA A 348 15.71 7.79 16.87
CA ALA A 348 14.99 8.48 15.80
C ALA A 348 13.81 7.61 15.34
N VAL A 349 12.89 8.21 14.60
CA VAL A 349 11.73 7.51 14.04
C VAL A 349 11.64 7.81 12.54
N VAL A 350 11.46 6.76 11.75
CA VAL A 350 11.07 6.86 10.34
C VAL A 350 9.58 6.53 10.24
N LEU A 351 8.78 7.47 9.75
CA LEU A 351 7.38 7.22 9.39
C LEU A 351 7.32 6.81 7.92
N ARG A 352 7.10 5.53 7.64
CA ARG A 352 6.83 5.04 6.29
C ARG A 352 5.34 5.20 6.00
N ILE A 353 5.00 6.07 5.04
CA ILE A 353 3.63 6.46 4.77
C ILE A 353 3.23 6.04 3.36
N ASN A 354 2.17 5.22 3.25
CA ASN A 354 1.53 4.86 1.99
C ASN A 354 0.01 4.98 2.14
N SER A 355 -0.50 6.21 1.96
CA SER A 355 -1.88 6.58 2.26
C SER A 355 -2.39 7.72 1.39
N GLY A 356 -3.63 7.59 0.94
CA GLY A 356 -4.37 8.66 0.26
C GLY A 356 -4.93 9.74 1.20
N GLY A 357 -4.75 9.59 2.51
CA GLY A 357 -5.35 10.42 3.55
C GLY A 357 -6.57 9.76 4.19
N GLY A 358 -7.51 10.56 4.66
CA GLY A 358 -8.73 10.12 5.33
C GLY A 358 -9.35 11.21 6.20
N ASP A 359 -9.75 10.88 7.42
CA ASP A 359 -10.39 11.81 8.35
C ASP A 359 -9.49 13.00 8.69
N ALA A 360 -10.03 14.19 8.50
CA ALA A 360 -9.27 15.43 8.67
C ALA A 360 -8.93 15.71 10.14
N TYR A 361 -9.82 15.35 11.07
CA TYR A 361 -9.58 15.51 12.51
C TYR A 361 -8.50 14.52 12.99
N ALA A 362 -8.60 13.25 12.58
CA ALA A 362 -7.59 12.24 12.90
C ALA A 362 -6.20 12.66 12.39
N SER A 363 -6.13 13.20 11.17
CA SER A 363 -4.88 13.70 10.58
C SER A 363 -4.24 14.84 11.39
N GLU A 364 -5.04 15.77 11.93
CA GLU A 364 -4.55 16.82 12.82
C GLU A 364 -4.02 16.25 14.15
N GLN A 365 -4.71 15.25 14.73
CA GLN A 365 -4.28 14.63 15.97
C GLN A 365 -2.95 13.88 15.78
N ILE A 366 -2.80 13.14 14.67
CA ILE A 366 -1.54 12.46 14.34
C ILE A 366 -0.43 13.49 14.06
N TRP A 367 -0.71 14.55 13.28
CA TRP A 367 0.25 15.65 13.08
C TRP A 367 0.77 16.20 14.42
N ARG A 368 -0.13 16.39 15.38
CA ARG A 368 0.25 16.87 16.72
C ARG A 368 1.19 15.89 17.41
N ALA A 369 0.90 14.59 17.37
CA ALA A 369 1.75 13.55 17.95
C ALA A 369 3.13 13.50 17.29
N VAL A 370 3.19 13.54 15.95
CA VAL A 370 4.44 13.61 15.17
C VAL A 370 5.25 14.86 15.57
N SER A 371 4.59 16.01 15.68
CA SER A 371 5.26 17.27 16.09
C SER A 371 5.81 17.21 17.51
N GLN A 372 5.12 16.54 18.46
CA GLN A 372 5.63 16.37 19.82
C GLN A 372 6.80 15.37 19.85
N LEU A 373 6.70 14.27 19.11
CA LEU A 373 7.79 13.30 18.97
C LEU A 373 9.04 13.97 18.39
N ASN A 374 8.87 14.76 17.33
CA ASN A 374 9.98 15.44 16.64
C ASN A 374 10.73 16.47 17.50
N LYS A 375 10.11 16.96 18.59
CA LYS A 375 10.80 17.77 19.60
C LYS A 375 11.71 16.97 20.52
N LYS A 376 11.43 15.67 20.70
CA LYS A 376 12.21 14.76 21.53
C LYS A 376 13.27 14.02 20.74
N LYS A 377 12.92 13.55 19.54
CA LYS A 377 13.71 12.69 18.68
C LYS A 377 13.46 13.04 17.22
N PRO A 378 14.47 13.05 16.34
CA PRO A 378 14.27 13.31 14.93
C PRO A 378 13.23 12.37 14.31
N VAL A 379 12.29 12.93 13.55
CA VAL A 379 11.33 12.19 12.74
C VAL A 379 11.61 12.45 11.27
N VAL A 380 11.78 11.38 10.51
CA VAL A 380 11.93 11.41 9.04
C VAL A 380 10.73 10.72 8.42
N VAL A 381 10.12 11.35 7.43
CA VAL A 381 9.05 10.74 6.64
C VAL A 381 9.65 10.12 5.38
N SER A 382 9.31 8.84 5.13
CA SER A 382 9.54 8.11 3.89
C SER A 382 8.19 7.87 3.22
N MET A 383 7.92 8.55 2.10
CA MET A 383 6.69 8.40 1.34
C MET A 383 6.79 7.23 0.37
N GLY A 384 5.84 6.30 0.41
CA GLY A 384 5.67 5.21 -0.55
C GLY A 384 5.03 5.65 -1.86
N GLY A 385 4.14 4.84 -2.40
CA GLY A 385 3.39 5.16 -3.63
C GLY A 385 2.58 6.43 -3.51
N MET A 386 2.04 6.64 -2.33
CA MET A 386 1.16 7.76 -2.05
C MET A 386 1.33 8.26 -0.61
N ALA A 387 1.46 9.58 -0.46
CA ALA A 387 1.33 10.26 0.83
C ALA A 387 0.65 11.60 0.60
N ALA A 388 -0.68 11.58 0.50
CA ALA A 388 -1.45 12.72 0.03
C ALA A 388 -2.55 13.12 1.02
N SER A 389 -3.00 14.36 0.95
CA SER A 389 -4.10 14.89 1.75
C SER A 389 -3.86 14.73 3.26
N GLY A 390 -4.66 13.95 4.00
CA GLY A 390 -4.45 13.68 5.42
C GLY A 390 -3.07 13.08 5.73
N ALA A 391 -2.54 12.23 4.85
CA ALA A 391 -1.22 11.64 4.97
C ALA A 391 -0.10 12.69 4.76
N TYR A 392 -0.27 13.62 3.83
CA TYR A 392 0.63 14.77 3.71
C TYR A 392 0.52 15.71 4.91
N TYR A 393 -0.70 15.89 5.44
CA TYR A 393 -0.97 16.69 6.63
C TYR A 393 -0.14 16.21 7.83
N MET A 394 -0.24 14.92 8.16
CA MET A 394 0.48 14.39 9.32
C MET A 394 2.00 14.44 9.16
N SER A 395 2.51 14.46 7.92
CA SER A 395 3.93 14.56 7.61
C SER A 395 4.53 15.93 7.97
N MET A 396 3.72 16.97 8.13
CA MET A 396 4.18 18.35 8.37
C MET A 396 4.82 18.55 9.75
N GLY A 397 4.70 17.58 10.66
CA GLY A 397 5.36 17.57 11.97
C GLY A 397 6.81 17.05 11.94
N ALA A 398 7.27 16.48 10.84
CA ALA A 398 8.58 15.83 10.73
C ALA A 398 9.72 16.82 10.43
N SER A 399 10.96 16.38 10.73
CA SER A 399 12.19 17.14 10.44
C SER A 399 12.60 17.06 8.98
N TYR A 400 12.29 15.98 8.29
CA TYR A 400 12.69 15.74 6.90
C TYR A 400 11.69 14.84 6.19
N ILE A 401 11.42 15.10 4.94
CA ILE A 401 10.44 14.39 4.12
C ILE A 401 11.13 13.89 2.84
N MET A 402 11.17 12.57 2.66
CA MET A 402 11.65 11.89 1.47
C MET A 402 10.52 11.23 0.69
N ALA A 403 10.69 11.17 -0.62
CA ALA A 403 9.77 10.48 -1.53
C ALA A 403 10.54 9.87 -2.71
N GLN A 404 9.87 9.00 -3.49
CA GLN A 404 10.36 8.61 -4.81
C GLN A 404 9.96 9.65 -5.87
N PRO A 405 10.67 9.75 -6.99
CA PRO A 405 10.25 10.54 -8.14
C PRO A 405 8.81 10.25 -8.59
N THR A 406 8.36 9.00 -8.42
CA THR A 406 7.04 8.48 -8.82
C THR A 406 5.99 8.53 -7.71
N THR A 407 6.31 8.97 -6.51
CA THR A 407 5.35 9.15 -5.40
C THR A 407 4.28 10.19 -5.76
N LEU A 408 3.03 9.93 -5.39
CA LEU A 408 1.94 10.91 -5.44
C LEU A 408 1.75 11.56 -4.07
N THR A 409 1.75 12.90 -4.01
CA THR A 409 1.67 13.64 -2.75
C THR A 409 0.93 14.96 -2.88
N GLY A 410 0.93 15.77 -1.83
CA GLY A 410 0.19 17.04 -1.80
C GLY A 410 -1.29 16.84 -1.54
N SER A 411 -2.16 17.09 -2.49
CA SER A 411 -3.62 17.07 -2.32
C SER A 411 -4.08 17.91 -1.11
N ILE A 412 -3.42 19.07 -0.90
CA ILE A 412 -3.67 19.98 0.23
C ILE A 412 -5.04 20.59 0.05
N GLY A 413 -6.06 19.98 0.66
CA GLY A 413 -7.46 20.35 0.52
C GLY A 413 -8.35 19.47 1.36
N ILE A 414 -9.52 19.98 1.73
CA ILE A 414 -10.53 19.30 2.54
C ILE A 414 -11.86 19.31 1.80
N PHE A 415 -12.63 18.26 1.96
CA PHE A 415 -13.99 18.15 1.48
C PHE A 415 -14.87 17.41 2.47
N GLY A 416 -16.19 17.56 2.31
CA GLY A 416 -17.20 16.70 2.90
C GLY A 416 -18.13 16.21 1.80
N ALA A 417 -18.43 14.93 1.79
CA ALA A 417 -19.44 14.32 0.95
C ALA A 417 -20.58 13.82 1.84
N LEU A 418 -21.73 14.41 1.69
CA LEU A 418 -22.92 14.15 2.50
C LEU A 418 -23.92 13.37 1.64
N PRO A 419 -24.12 12.08 1.90
CA PRO A 419 -25.14 11.31 1.21
C PRO A 419 -26.53 11.82 1.63
N ASP A 420 -27.41 11.95 0.65
CA ASP A 420 -28.82 12.25 0.82
C ASP A 420 -29.63 11.08 0.26
N ILE A 421 -30.16 10.26 1.15
CA ILE A 421 -31.04 9.13 0.84
C ILE A 421 -32.50 9.45 1.10
N SER A 422 -32.85 10.73 1.31
CA SER A 422 -34.23 11.11 1.67
C SER A 422 -35.25 10.74 0.59
N ASP A 423 -34.88 10.84 -0.68
CA ASP A 423 -35.74 10.40 -1.80
C ASP A 423 -35.90 8.86 -1.83
N LEU A 424 -34.83 8.10 -1.56
CA LEU A 424 -34.92 6.65 -1.38
C LEU A 424 -35.90 6.31 -0.27
N MET A 425 -35.77 6.93 0.89
CA MET A 425 -36.59 6.64 2.06
C MET A 425 -38.04 7.07 1.84
N THR A 426 -38.28 8.31 1.36
CA THR A 426 -39.64 8.89 1.32
C THR A 426 -40.39 8.56 0.04
N LYS A 427 -39.72 8.60 -1.13
CA LYS A 427 -40.39 8.41 -2.44
C LYS A 427 -40.37 6.97 -2.91
N LYS A 428 -39.25 6.24 -2.69
CA LYS A 428 -39.11 4.87 -3.17
C LYS A 428 -39.63 3.84 -2.16
N LEU A 429 -39.25 3.97 -0.88
CA LEU A 429 -39.68 3.06 0.19
C LEU A 429 -40.95 3.49 0.90
N GLY A 430 -41.39 4.73 0.73
CA GLY A 430 -42.68 5.23 1.24
C GLY A 430 -42.71 5.61 2.72
N PHE A 431 -41.56 5.71 3.39
CA PHE A 431 -41.51 6.17 4.79
C PHE A 431 -42.03 7.59 4.93
N LYS A 432 -42.72 7.85 6.04
CA LYS A 432 -43.24 9.18 6.41
C LYS A 432 -42.56 9.59 7.71
N TYR A 433 -42.16 10.85 7.79
CA TYR A 433 -41.50 11.43 8.95
C TYR A 433 -42.33 12.60 9.47
N ASP A 434 -42.44 12.68 10.76
CA ASP A 434 -43.03 13.81 11.49
C ASP A 434 -42.01 14.25 12.54
N GLU A 435 -41.88 15.56 12.80
CA GLU A 435 -40.89 16.08 13.69
C GLU A 435 -41.42 17.18 14.62
N VAL A 436 -41.01 17.11 15.90
CA VAL A 436 -41.22 18.19 16.87
C VAL A 436 -39.84 18.69 17.28
N LYS A 437 -39.67 20.01 17.26
CA LYS A 437 -38.37 20.66 17.53
C LYS A 437 -38.42 21.61 18.70
N THR A 438 -37.40 21.59 19.55
CA THR A 438 -37.20 22.63 20.57
C THR A 438 -36.50 23.86 20.00
N ASN A 439 -35.61 23.63 19.03
CA ASN A 439 -34.78 24.63 18.36
C ASN A 439 -34.73 24.38 16.86
N ARG A 440 -34.44 25.42 16.07
CA ARG A 440 -34.47 25.37 14.61
C ARG A 440 -33.69 24.20 14.00
N ASN A 441 -32.49 23.90 14.50
CA ASN A 441 -31.61 22.90 13.97
C ASN A 441 -31.56 21.59 14.78
N SER A 442 -32.55 21.35 15.71
CA SER A 442 -32.55 20.15 16.57
C SER A 442 -32.59 18.85 15.77
N ALA A 443 -33.15 18.84 14.56
CA ALA A 443 -33.28 17.67 13.69
C ALA A 443 -32.20 17.62 12.60
N TYR A 444 -31.05 18.26 12.81
CA TYR A 444 -29.98 18.20 11.80
C TYR A 444 -29.47 16.78 11.57
N GLY A 445 -29.48 15.92 12.59
CA GLY A 445 -29.08 14.51 12.47
C GLY A 445 -29.98 13.66 11.57
N SER A 446 -31.19 14.15 11.20
CA SER A 446 -32.09 13.49 10.22
C SER A 446 -31.95 14.05 8.80
N ALA A 447 -31.13 15.08 8.60
CA ALA A 447 -30.82 15.58 7.27
C ALA A 447 -30.09 14.51 6.43
N GLY A 448 -30.42 14.44 5.16
CA GLY A 448 -29.93 13.39 4.26
C GLY A 448 -30.59 12.02 4.46
N SER A 449 -31.49 11.84 5.43
CA SER A 449 -32.25 10.59 5.58
C SER A 449 -33.76 10.81 5.57
N ALA A 450 -34.30 11.63 6.45
CA ALA A 450 -35.73 11.96 6.48
C ALA A 450 -36.09 13.12 5.53
N ARG A 451 -35.18 14.02 5.29
CA ARG A 451 -35.29 15.19 4.42
C ARG A 451 -33.94 15.55 3.80
N PRO A 452 -33.90 16.32 2.73
CA PRO A 452 -32.66 16.89 2.20
C PRO A 452 -31.97 17.81 3.20
N TRP A 453 -30.67 18.02 3.00
CA TRP A 453 -29.89 19.02 3.72
C TRP A 453 -30.40 20.43 3.41
N SER A 454 -30.59 21.26 4.42
CA SER A 454 -30.96 22.66 4.22
C SER A 454 -29.77 23.52 3.82
N ALA A 455 -30.03 24.64 3.15
CA ALA A 455 -28.97 25.60 2.77
C ALA A 455 -28.19 26.13 4.00
N GLU A 456 -28.87 26.31 5.15
CA GLU A 456 -28.23 26.73 6.41
C GLU A 456 -27.27 25.65 6.93
N GLU A 457 -27.69 24.40 6.98
CA GLU A 457 -26.86 23.27 7.42
C GLU A 457 -25.62 23.11 6.51
N ILE A 458 -25.83 23.18 5.19
CA ILE A 458 -24.74 23.15 4.19
C ILE A 458 -23.79 24.34 4.44
N GLY A 459 -24.32 25.54 4.73
CA GLY A 459 -23.52 26.72 5.03
C GLY A 459 -22.62 26.55 6.25
N HIS A 460 -23.14 25.92 7.33
CA HIS A 460 -22.34 25.60 8.52
C HIS A 460 -21.25 24.59 8.23
N LEU A 461 -21.55 23.54 7.45
CA LEU A 461 -20.58 22.53 7.04
C LEU A 461 -19.50 23.13 6.13
N GLN A 462 -19.88 23.98 5.18
CA GLN A 462 -18.90 24.69 4.33
C GLN A 462 -17.98 25.60 5.15
N ALA A 463 -18.52 26.29 6.17
CA ALA A 463 -17.70 27.10 7.07
C ALA A 463 -16.73 26.25 7.88
N TYR A 464 -17.15 25.07 8.33
CA TYR A 464 -16.28 24.09 9.00
C TYR A 464 -15.14 23.61 8.09
N VAL A 465 -15.44 23.22 6.83
CA VAL A 465 -14.48 22.80 5.82
C VAL A 465 -13.49 23.93 5.49
N ASN A 466 -13.97 25.18 5.39
CA ASN A 466 -13.11 26.35 5.15
C ASN A 466 -12.12 26.56 6.29
N ARG A 467 -12.54 26.43 7.55
CA ARG A 467 -11.63 26.52 8.72
C ARG A 467 -10.59 25.41 8.70
N GLY A 468 -11.01 24.16 8.44
CA GLY A 468 -10.10 23.02 8.32
C GLY A 468 -9.06 23.21 7.23
N TYR A 469 -9.47 23.73 6.06
CA TYR A 469 -8.54 24.03 4.96
C TYR A 469 -7.54 25.13 5.36
N GLY A 470 -8.01 26.18 6.03
CA GLY A 470 -7.13 27.23 6.56
C GLY A 470 -6.08 26.65 7.51
N LEU A 471 -6.49 25.75 8.42
CA LEU A 471 -5.59 25.06 9.33
C LEU A 471 -4.58 24.17 8.58
N PHE A 472 -5.03 23.40 7.60
CA PHE A 472 -4.12 22.56 6.80
C PHE A 472 -3.05 23.40 6.09
N ARG A 473 -3.43 24.51 5.44
CA ARG A 473 -2.46 25.43 4.82
C ARG A 473 -1.46 25.97 5.85
N GLN A 474 -1.91 26.31 7.04
CA GLN A 474 -1.01 26.79 8.10
C GLN A 474 -0.01 25.71 8.52
N ARG A 475 -0.44 24.44 8.69
CA ARG A 475 0.47 23.33 9.00
C ARG A 475 1.52 23.12 7.92
N VAL A 476 1.12 23.23 6.65
CA VAL A 476 2.06 23.16 5.53
C VAL A 476 3.01 24.35 5.54
N ALA A 477 2.51 25.56 5.74
CA ALA A 477 3.33 26.77 5.83
C ALA A 477 4.41 26.65 6.93
N ASP A 478 4.01 26.20 8.10
CA ASP A 478 4.91 25.99 9.26
C ASP A 478 5.95 24.88 8.96
N GLY A 479 5.48 23.72 8.51
CA GLY A 479 6.33 22.55 8.25
C GLY A 479 7.28 22.73 7.06
N ARG A 480 6.88 23.50 6.05
CA ARG A 480 7.69 23.77 4.85
C ARG A 480 8.39 25.13 4.87
N LYS A 481 8.22 25.91 5.94
CA LYS A 481 8.78 27.27 6.09
C LYS A 481 8.40 28.17 4.91
N MET A 482 7.13 28.14 4.54
CA MET A 482 6.54 28.91 3.43
C MET A 482 5.50 29.89 4.00
N LYS A 483 5.18 30.93 3.23
CA LYS A 483 4.02 31.77 3.53
C LYS A 483 2.73 31.06 3.12
N THR A 484 1.62 31.31 3.84
CA THR A 484 0.32 30.71 3.51
C THR A 484 -0.18 31.05 2.10
N GLU A 485 0.19 32.22 1.58
CA GLU A 485 -0.13 32.66 0.21
C GLU A 485 0.67 31.89 -0.84
N GLU A 486 1.88 31.44 -0.51
CA GLU A 486 2.69 30.57 -1.38
C GLU A 486 2.12 29.16 -1.38
N VAL A 487 1.73 28.66 -0.20
CA VAL A 487 1.06 27.37 -0.08
C VAL A 487 -0.25 27.35 -0.88
N GLU A 488 -1.06 28.41 -0.84
CA GLU A 488 -2.32 28.48 -1.59
C GLU A 488 -2.12 28.27 -3.09
N LYS A 489 -1.04 28.77 -3.68
CA LYS A 489 -0.76 28.61 -5.12
C LYS A 489 -0.52 27.18 -5.55
N ILE A 490 -0.05 26.34 -4.64
CA ILE A 490 0.30 24.93 -4.89
C ILE A 490 -0.65 23.95 -4.18
N ALA A 491 -1.62 24.46 -3.43
CA ALA A 491 -2.63 23.72 -2.69
C ALA A 491 -3.91 23.48 -3.53
N GLN A 492 -5.06 23.91 -3.03
CA GLN A 492 -6.37 23.76 -3.65
C GLN A 492 -6.74 22.30 -4.00
N GLY A 493 -6.22 21.35 -3.23
CA GLY A 493 -6.46 19.93 -3.43
C GLY A 493 -5.62 19.29 -4.54
N ARG A 494 -4.65 20.01 -5.14
CA ARG A 494 -3.84 19.51 -6.25
C ARG A 494 -2.91 18.38 -5.81
N VAL A 495 -2.94 17.30 -6.58
CA VAL A 495 -2.00 16.17 -6.46
C VAL A 495 -0.75 16.48 -7.26
N TRP A 496 0.39 16.18 -6.69
CA TRP A 496 1.69 16.39 -7.28
C TRP A 496 2.47 15.08 -7.37
N LEU A 497 3.17 14.88 -8.48
CA LEU A 497 4.17 13.80 -8.58
C LEU A 497 5.41 14.20 -7.78
N GLY A 498 6.15 13.23 -7.24
CA GLY A 498 7.36 13.46 -6.43
C GLY A 498 8.36 14.42 -7.10
N THR A 499 8.56 14.30 -8.41
CA THR A 499 9.41 15.23 -9.19
C THR A 499 8.93 16.68 -9.11
N ASP A 500 7.64 16.90 -9.24
CA ASP A 500 7.04 18.23 -9.11
C ASP A 500 7.08 18.72 -7.66
N ALA A 501 6.71 17.83 -6.70
CA ALA A 501 6.69 18.13 -5.28
C ALA A 501 8.05 18.61 -4.76
N LYS A 502 9.15 18.03 -5.25
CA LYS A 502 10.52 18.49 -4.95
C LYS A 502 10.76 19.89 -5.46
N SER A 503 10.37 20.18 -6.70
CA SER A 503 10.62 21.48 -7.34
C SER A 503 9.88 22.63 -6.65
N ILE A 504 8.68 22.34 -6.09
CA ILE A 504 7.85 23.30 -5.35
C ILE A 504 8.02 23.21 -3.83
N LYS A 505 9.05 22.51 -3.35
CA LYS A 505 9.46 22.38 -1.94
C LYS A 505 8.44 21.69 -1.02
N LEU A 506 7.56 20.86 -1.55
CA LEU A 506 6.66 20.03 -0.73
C LEU A 506 7.38 18.86 -0.07
N ILE A 507 8.53 18.43 -0.60
CA ILE A 507 9.42 17.42 -0.02
C ILE A 507 10.86 17.94 0.04
N ASP A 508 11.71 17.33 0.87
CA ASP A 508 13.09 17.75 1.08
C ASP A 508 14.07 17.04 0.14
N GLY A 509 13.78 15.80 -0.25
CA GLY A 509 14.67 15.03 -1.10
C GLY A 509 14.01 13.80 -1.72
N PHE A 510 14.73 13.22 -2.68
CA PHE A 510 14.47 11.86 -3.13
C PHE A 510 15.34 10.90 -2.33
N GLY A 511 14.83 9.71 -2.07
CA GLY A 511 15.57 8.67 -1.40
C GLY A 511 14.75 7.40 -1.25
N SER A 512 15.44 6.28 -1.10
CA SER A 512 14.86 4.99 -0.75
C SER A 512 14.46 4.93 0.73
N PHE A 513 13.82 3.85 1.11
CA PHE A 513 13.57 3.53 2.51
C PHE A 513 14.87 3.54 3.35
N ASP A 514 15.92 2.88 2.86
CA ASP A 514 17.25 2.86 3.52
C ASP A 514 17.86 4.27 3.64
N ASP A 515 17.67 5.14 2.63
CA ASP A 515 18.13 6.54 2.70
C ASP A 515 17.39 7.31 3.80
N ALA A 516 16.11 7.03 4.02
CA ALA A 516 15.35 7.65 5.10
C ALA A 516 15.82 7.19 6.48
N VAL A 517 16.14 5.90 6.65
CA VAL A 517 16.74 5.35 7.87
C VAL A 517 18.12 5.98 8.12
N ALA A 518 18.97 6.04 7.10
CA ALA A 518 20.29 6.68 7.19
C ALA A 518 20.15 8.18 7.53
N LYS A 519 19.15 8.87 6.97
CA LYS A 519 18.87 10.27 7.31
C LYS A 519 18.42 10.45 8.76
N ALA A 520 17.61 9.52 9.28
CA ALA A 520 17.18 9.52 10.67
C ALA A 520 18.39 9.33 11.61
N ALA A 521 19.28 8.37 11.30
CA ALA A 521 20.54 8.16 12.03
C ALA A 521 21.43 9.42 12.02
N GLN A 522 21.58 10.05 10.84
CA GLN A 522 22.34 11.29 10.70
C GLN A 522 21.79 12.42 11.60
N LEU A 523 20.46 12.59 11.62
CA LEU A 523 19.81 13.62 12.44
C LEU A 523 19.92 13.31 13.97
N ALA A 524 19.89 12.03 14.32
CA ALA A 524 20.10 11.55 15.70
C ALA A 524 21.58 11.53 16.11
N LYS A 525 22.51 11.72 15.16
CA LYS A 525 23.97 11.66 15.35
C LYS A 525 24.47 10.32 15.89
N ILE A 526 23.89 9.23 15.38
CA ILE A 526 24.30 7.85 15.68
C ILE A 526 24.87 7.19 14.42
N SER A 527 25.87 6.30 14.59
CA SER A 527 26.54 5.61 13.49
C SER A 527 26.39 4.09 13.55
N ASP A 528 26.16 3.54 14.74
CA ASP A 528 25.92 2.12 15.00
C ASP A 528 24.52 1.98 15.56
N TYR A 529 23.62 1.37 14.80
CA TYR A 529 22.19 1.28 15.13
C TYR A 529 21.53 0.08 14.49
N GLY A 530 20.49 -0.42 15.15
CA GLY A 530 19.52 -1.34 14.58
C GLY A 530 18.24 -0.63 14.13
N THR A 531 17.37 -1.38 13.48
CA THR A 531 16.01 -0.93 13.14
C THR A 531 14.98 -1.84 13.79
N THR A 532 13.92 -1.24 14.32
CA THR A 532 12.77 -1.98 14.88
C THR A 532 11.49 -1.50 14.20
N GLU A 533 10.67 -2.44 13.72
CA GLU A 533 9.46 -2.15 12.96
C GLU A 533 8.23 -2.01 13.86
N TYR A 534 7.36 -1.06 13.54
CA TYR A 534 6.09 -0.77 14.22
C TYR A 534 4.98 -0.49 13.20
N PRO A 535 3.69 -0.77 13.53
CA PRO A 535 3.32 -1.60 14.67
C PRO A 535 3.96 -2.99 14.54
N MET A 536 4.22 -3.63 15.68
CA MET A 536 4.66 -5.03 15.62
C MET A 536 3.58 -5.86 14.96
N PRO A 537 3.94 -6.81 14.07
CA PRO A 537 2.96 -7.75 13.54
C PRO A 537 2.19 -8.40 14.68
N ALA A 538 0.87 -8.47 14.58
CA ALA A 538 0.06 -9.16 15.57
C ALA A 538 0.54 -10.59 15.70
N ASP A 539 0.69 -11.08 16.95
CA ASP A 539 1.10 -12.45 17.20
C ASP A 539 0.09 -13.42 16.54
N TRP A 540 0.56 -14.53 16.00
CA TRP A 540 -0.32 -15.52 15.34
C TRP A 540 -1.47 -16.01 16.23
N ILE A 541 -1.29 -15.98 17.57
CA ILE A 541 -2.33 -16.29 18.55
C ILE A 541 -3.44 -15.24 18.52
N ASP A 542 -3.09 -13.95 18.45
CA ASP A 542 -4.06 -12.86 18.36
C ASP A 542 -4.84 -12.93 17.05
N GLN A 543 -4.16 -13.20 15.92
CA GLN A 543 -4.80 -13.43 14.62
C GLN A 543 -5.74 -14.64 14.63
N LEU A 544 -5.37 -15.72 15.34
CA LEU A 544 -6.23 -16.91 15.51
C LEU A 544 -7.49 -16.58 16.32
N LEU A 545 -7.35 -15.83 17.40
CA LEU A 545 -8.45 -15.42 18.26
C LEU A 545 -9.41 -14.47 17.54
N ASP A 546 -8.87 -13.52 16.74
CA ASP A 546 -9.65 -12.63 15.89
C ASP A 546 -10.39 -13.40 14.77
N GLY A 547 -9.74 -14.35 14.15
CA GLY A 547 -10.35 -15.25 13.17
C GLY A 547 -11.48 -16.10 13.73
N LEU A 548 -11.35 -16.56 14.97
CA LEU A 548 -12.39 -17.35 15.67
C LEU A 548 -13.56 -16.47 16.14
N SER A 549 -13.31 -15.20 16.48
CA SER A 549 -14.34 -14.25 16.91
C SER A 549 -15.10 -13.62 15.74
N GLY A 550 -14.49 -13.53 14.54
CA GLY A 550 -15.00 -12.86 13.34
C GLY A 550 -15.77 -13.75 12.35
N SER A 551 -15.93 -15.05 12.60
CA SER A 551 -16.41 -16.02 11.59
C SER A 551 -17.87 -15.88 11.10
N GLY A 552 -18.66 -14.93 11.63
CA GLY A 552 -20.06 -14.71 11.18
C GLY A 552 -20.22 -13.69 10.01
N GLY A 553 -19.25 -12.80 9.80
CA GLY A 553 -19.36 -11.71 8.81
C GLY A 553 -18.96 -12.09 7.38
N ASN A 554 -17.99 -12.98 7.25
CA ASN A 554 -17.36 -13.27 5.95
C ASN A 554 -18.28 -14.03 4.97
N TYR A 555 -19.16 -14.90 5.45
CA TYR A 555 -20.05 -15.71 4.59
C TYR A 555 -21.09 -14.85 3.86
N LEU A 556 -21.68 -13.88 4.54
CA LEU A 556 -22.69 -12.95 3.95
C LEU A 556 -22.05 -12.04 2.90
N ASP A 557 -20.83 -11.63 3.14
CA ASP A 557 -20.09 -10.73 2.28
C ASP A 557 -19.63 -11.43 0.99
N GLU A 558 -19.18 -12.68 1.10
CA GLU A 558 -18.83 -13.52 -0.04
C GLU A 558 -20.05 -13.84 -0.91
N GLN A 559 -21.23 -14.09 -0.29
CA GLN A 559 -22.49 -14.27 -1.01
C GLN A 559 -22.92 -12.98 -1.73
N LEU A 560 -22.78 -11.82 -1.11
CA LEU A 560 -23.04 -10.53 -1.75
C LEU A 560 -22.12 -10.28 -2.93
N ARG A 561 -20.83 -10.61 -2.81
CA ARG A 561 -19.85 -10.48 -3.89
C ARG A 561 -20.18 -11.37 -5.08
N LEU A 562 -20.51 -12.64 -4.82
CA LEU A 562 -20.91 -13.59 -5.85
C LEU A 562 -22.22 -13.18 -6.54
N THR A 563 -23.15 -12.61 -5.77
CA THR A 563 -24.48 -12.21 -6.27
C THR A 563 -24.44 -10.91 -7.06
N LEU A 564 -23.65 -9.93 -6.63
CA LEU A 564 -23.60 -8.59 -7.22
C LEU A 564 -22.55 -8.46 -8.33
N GLY A 565 -21.56 -9.36 -8.40
CA GLY A 565 -20.49 -9.28 -9.40
C GLY A 565 -19.88 -7.88 -9.51
N ASP A 566 -19.88 -7.29 -10.71
CA ASP A 566 -19.35 -5.94 -10.96
C ASP A 566 -20.10 -4.83 -10.21
N LEU A 567 -21.32 -5.08 -9.76
CA LEU A 567 -22.10 -4.13 -8.95
C LEU A 567 -21.73 -4.14 -7.46
N TYR A 568 -20.91 -5.09 -7.03
CA TYR A 568 -20.52 -5.23 -5.64
C TYR A 568 -19.71 -4.00 -5.14
N GLN A 569 -18.71 -3.56 -5.88
CA GLN A 569 -17.91 -2.37 -5.53
C GLN A 569 -18.75 -1.09 -5.39
N PRO A 570 -19.62 -0.74 -6.36
CA PRO A 570 -20.54 0.38 -6.21
C PRO A 570 -21.49 0.24 -5.02
N PHE A 571 -22.00 -0.97 -4.75
CA PHE A 571 -22.85 -1.24 -3.59
C PHE A 571 -22.13 -1.00 -2.26
N MET A 572 -20.89 -1.48 -2.14
CA MET A 572 -20.08 -1.30 -0.95
C MET A 572 -19.66 0.15 -0.74
N MET A 573 -19.38 0.90 -1.81
CA MET A 573 -19.16 2.35 -1.73
C MET A 573 -20.37 3.07 -1.10
N ILE A 574 -21.59 2.74 -1.50
CA ILE A 574 -22.81 3.33 -0.95
C ILE A 574 -23.01 2.94 0.53
N ARG A 575 -22.72 1.69 0.90
CA ARG A 575 -22.79 1.21 2.28
C ARG A 575 -21.78 1.93 3.17
N ASN A 576 -20.52 1.98 2.75
CA ASN A 576 -19.43 2.55 3.54
C ASN A 576 -19.51 4.08 3.71
N ILE A 577 -20.25 4.78 2.84
CA ILE A 577 -20.47 6.24 2.97
C ILE A 577 -21.19 6.61 4.27
N LYS A 578 -22.07 5.75 4.79
CA LYS A 578 -22.74 6.00 6.09
C LYS A 578 -21.82 5.86 7.30
N GLU A 579 -20.77 5.08 7.18
CA GLU A 579 -19.83 4.78 8.26
C GLU A 579 -18.63 5.75 8.28
N LYS A 580 -18.43 6.52 7.18
CA LYS A 580 -17.33 7.47 7.08
C LYS A 580 -17.69 8.82 7.69
N GLU A 581 -16.71 9.42 8.34
CA GLU A 581 -16.83 10.81 8.81
C GLU A 581 -17.10 11.74 7.62
N PRO A 582 -18.06 12.68 7.74
CA PRO A 582 -18.52 13.48 6.62
C PRO A 582 -17.47 14.47 6.10
N VAL A 583 -16.43 14.79 6.90
CA VAL A 583 -15.37 15.73 6.51
C VAL A 583 -14.04 15.02 6.45
N GLN A 584 -13.49 14.92 5.25
CA GLN A 584 -12.30 14.16 4.97
C GLN A 584 -11.20 14.94 4.26
N ALA A 585 -9.97 14.61 4.60
CA ALA A 585 -8.77 14.96 3.87
C ALA A 585 -8.28 13.70 3.14
N ALA A 586 -9.01 13.27 2.11
CA ALA A 586 -8.68 12.11 1.28
C ALA A 586 -8.25 12.50 -0.13
N MET A 587 -7.54 11.61 -0.80
CA MET A 587 -7.09 11.83 -2.18
C MET A 587 -8.25 11.80 -3.17
N PRO A 588 -8.14 12.50 -4.32
CA PRO A 588 -9.25 12.69 -5.25
C PRO A 588 -9.61 11.49 -6.13
N PHE A 589 -8.93 10.35 -6.04
CA PHE A 589 -9.19 9.18 -6.90
C PHE A 589 -8.61 7.89 -6.32
N VAL A 590 -9.18 6.76 -6.73
CA VAL A 590 -8.58 5.43 -6.54
C VAL A 590 -7.73 5.15 -7.78
N LEU A 591 -6.44 4.94 -7.58
CA LEU A 591 -5.54 4.52 -8.66
C LEU A 591 -5.69 3.02 -8.87
N ASN A 592 -6.47 2.62 -9.86
CA ASN A 592 -6.37 1.28 -10.42
C ASN A 592 -5.29 1.36 -11.52
N ILE A 593 -4.11 0.93 -11.19
CA ILE A 593 -3.01 0.74 -12.13
C ILE A 593 -3.03 -0.75 -12.50
N HIS A 594 -3.52 -1.06 -13.70
CA HIS A 594 -3.46 -2.39 -14.29
C HIS A 594 -2.19 -2.55 -15.08
#